data_7a86ded0fa416564acc5c6570bf337e6
#
_entry.id   7a86ded0fa416564acc5c6570bf337e6
#
_cell.length_a   1.000
_cell.length_b   1.000
_cell.length_c   1.000
_cell.angle_alpha   90.00
_cell.angle_beta   90.00
_cell.angle_gamma   90.00
#
_symmetry.space_group_name_H-M   'P 1'
#
loop_
_entity.id
_entity.type
_entity.pdbx_description
1 polymer ?
#
loop_
_entity_poly.entity_id
_entity_poly.type
_entity_poly.pdbx_seq_one_letter_code
_entity_poly.pdbx_strand_id
1 'polypeptide(L)'
;FTPWEWQPELKHIAEEEGLICFSSPFDKTSVDFLEAMDVPAYKIASFEITDIPLIEYVASKMKPVIISTGIATYEDIEGAIAACKRVGNDQIALLKCTSSYPAPVALANLRTIPDMRERFKLPVGLSDHTMSSSVAIASVALGARILEKHFILDRGIGGPDAAFSMNKEEFSEMVRCVREVEMALGKPTYELTEKVRNNRKFARSLFVAQDMYAGDTVTEENVRSVRPSDGLSPKYLPDILGKKVKCDIKKGEPFKREYLSCLLYTSDAADDRISV
;
A
#
# COMPACT_ATOMS: atom_id res chain seq x y z
N PHE A 1 -1.82 5.62 -35.94
CA PHE A 1 -3.24 5.56 -36.31
C PHE A 1 -3.59 4.13 -36.71
N THR A 2 -4.52 3.50 -36.00
CA THR A 2 -5.02 2.15 -36.29
C THR A 2 -6.23 2.28 -37.19
N PRO A 3 -6.26 1.68 -38.39
CA PRO A 3 -7.44 1.71 -39.25
C PRO A 3 -8.69 1.15 -38.53
N TRP A 4 -9.84 1.73 -38.78
CA TRP A 4 -11.09 1.30 -38.11
C TRP A 4 -11.47 -0.13 -38.48
N GLU A 5 -11.18 -0.53 -39.71
CA GLU A 5 -11.44 -1.88 -40.23
C GLU A 5 -10.71 -2.99 -39.45
N TRP A 6 -9.62 -2.65 -38.76
CA TRP A 6 -8.85 -3.60 -37.96
C TRP A 6 -9.39 -3.78 -36.54
N GLN A 7 -10.12 -2.79 -36.05
CA GLN A 7 -10.55 -2.76 -34.64
C GLN A 7 -11.43 -3.97 -34.24
N PRO A 8 -12.43 -4.42 -35.07
CA PRO A 8 -13.23 -5.58 -34.70
C PRO A 8 -12.39 -6.86 -34.58
N GLU A 9 -11.42 -7.08 -35.48
CA GLU A 9 -10.51 -8.24 -35.45
C GLU A 9 -9.57 -8.17 -34.25
N LEU A 10 -9.00 -6.99 -33.98
CA LEU A 10 -8.16 -6.80 -32.79
C LEU A 10 -8.91 -7.07 -31.48
N LYS A 11 -10.17 -6.63 -31.40
CA LYS A 11 -11.02 -6.94 -30.25
C LYS A 11 -11.26 -8.45 -30.13
N HIS A 12 -11.59 -9.11 -31.22
CA HIS A 12 -11.80 -10.56 -31.24
C HIS A 12 -10.56 -11.35 -30.79
N ILE A 13 -9.38 -11.01 -31.30
CA ILE A 13 -8.12 -11.62 -30.90
C ILE A 13 -7.85 -11.38 -29.39
N ALA A 14 -8.08 -10.16 -28.90
CA ALA A 14 -7.90 -9.87 -27.48
C ALA A 14 -8.83 -10.72 -26.59
N GLU A 15 -10.09 -10.93 -27.01
CA GLU A 15 -11.06 -11.76 -26.31
C GLU A 15 -10.67 -13.23 -26.31
N GLU A 16 -10.14 -13.76 -27.43
CA GLU A 16 -9.61 -15.14 -27.52
C GLU A 16 -8.41 -15.34 -26.57
N GLU A 17 -7.58 -14.31 -26.41
CA GLU A 17 -6.46 -14.32 -25.43
C GLU A 17 -6.91 -14.02 -24.00
N GLY A 18 -8.21 -13.89 -23.74
CA GLY A 18 -8.75 -13.62 -22.40
C GLY A 18 -8.53 -12.18 -21.91
N LEU A 19 -8.27 -11.25 -22.81
CA LEU A 19 -8.10 -9.83 -22.54
C LEU A 19 -9.38 -9.03 -22.78
N ILE A 20 -9.51 -7.92 -22.06
CA ILE A 20 -10.57 -6.95 -22.25
C ILE A 20 -10.06 -5.85 -23.19
N CYS A 21 -10.70 -5.70 -24.35
CA CYS A 21 -10.37 -4.68 -25.33
C CYS A 21 -11.35 -3.50 -25.25
N PHE A 22 -10.83 -2.29 -25.08
CA PHE A 22 -11.57 -1.03 -25.18
C PHE A 22 -10.66 0.09 -25.69
N SER A 23 -11.20 1.25 -26.01
CA SER A 23 -10.43 2.32 -26.66
C SER A 23 -10.83 3.71 -26.16
N SER A 24 -10.04 4.71 -26.58
CA SER A 24 -10.31 6.13 -26.37
C SER A 24 -10.98 6.71 -27.62
N PRO A 25 -12.24 7.17 -27.55
CA PRO A 25 -12.85 7.94 -28.62
C PRO A 25 -12.39 9.40 -28.54
N PHE A 26 -12.23 10.05 -29.70
CA PHE A 26 -11.84 11.46 -29.83
C PHE A 26 -12.95 12.34 -30.44
N ASP A 27 -14.06 11.74 -30.87
CA ASP A 27 -15.25 12.40 -31.38
C ASP A 27 -16.48 11.48 -31.28
N LYS A 28 -17.65 12.02 -31.58
CA LYS A 28 -18.90 11.25 -31.50
C LYS A 28 -18.96 10.07 -32.48
N THR A 29 -18.31 10.17 -33.65
CA THR A 29 -18.31 9.08 -34.61
C THR A 29 -17.51 7.90 -34.14
N SER A 30 -16.38 8.17 -33.48
CA SER A 30 -15.58 7.11 -32.83
C SER A 30 -16.30 6.50 -31.62
N VAL A 31 -17.09 7.27 -30.86
CA VAL A 31 -17.96 6.71 -29.80
C VAL A 31 -18.98 5.75 -30.39
N ASP A 32 -19.67 6.13 -31.47
CA ASP A 32 -20.69 5.29 -32.10
C ASP A 32 -20.09 4.04 -32.72
N PHE A 33 -18.89 4.13 -33.27
CA PHE A 33 -18.15 2.99 -33.78
C PHE A 33 -17.79 2.01 -32.67
N LEU A 34 -17.23 2.50 -31.53
CA LEU A 34 -16.91 1.66 -30.40
C LEU A 34 -18.16 1.04 -29.74
N GLU A 35 -19.29 1.78 -29.73
CA GLU A 35 -20.56 1.25 -29.25
C GLU A 35 -21.06 0.11 -30.14
N ALA A 36 -20.96 0.25 -31.47
CA ALA A 36 -21.29 -0.81 -32.40
C ALA A 36 -20.42 -2.07 -32.26
N MET A 37 -19.19 -1.90 -31.77
CA MET A 37 -18.27 -3.02 -31.40
C MET A 37 -18.60 -3.62 -30.04
N ASP A 38 -19.53 -3.07 -29.29
CA ASP A 38 -19.85 -3.47 -27.92
C ASP A 38 -18.61 -3.50 -27.00
N VAL A 39 -17.87 -2.40 -26.94
CA VAL A 39 -16.77 -2.26 -25.98
C VAL A 39 -17.30 -2.21 -24.54
N PRO A 40 -16.62 -2.82 -23.56
CA PRO A 40 -17.11 -2.89 -22.18
C PRO A 40 -16.90 -1.59 -21.38
N ALA A 41 -16.05 -0.68 -21.84
CA ALA A 41 -15.72 0.58 -21.18
C ALA A 41 -15.20 1.59 -22.19
N TYR A 42 -15.15 2.85 -21.78
CA TYR A 42 -14.56 3.94 -22.55
C TYR A 42 -13.41 4.59 -21.79
N LYS A 43 -12.39 5.04 -22.53
CA LYS A 43 -11.29 5.82 -21.99
C LYS A 43 -11.40 7.27 -22.49
N ILE A 44 -11.35 8.23 -21.59
CA ILE A 44 -11.12 9.66 -21.92
C ILE A 44 -9.64 9.94 -21.67
N ALA A 45 -8.92 10.27 -22.73
CA ALA A 45 -7.51 10.60 -22.64
C ALA A 45 -7.31 11.98 -21.98
N SER A 46 -6.10 12.30 -21.55
CA SER A 46 -5.82 13.50 -20.76
C SER A 46 -6.18 14.80 -21.48
N PHE A 47 -6.00 14.84 -22.80
CA PHE A 47 -6.25 16.05 -23.58
C PHE A 47 -7.73 16.30 -23.85
N GLU A 48 -8.58 15.28 -23.71
CA GLU A 48 -10.04 15.33 -23.92
C GLU A 48 -10.81 15.64 -22.64
N ILE A 49 -10.15 15.74 -21.48
CA ILE A 49 -10.85 15.97 -20.19
C ILE A 49 -11.66 17.27 -20.14
N THR A 50 -11.29 18.26 -20.95
CA THR A 50 -12.01 19.54 -21.06
C THR A 50 -13.14 19.50 -22.09
N ASP A 51 -13.25 18.44 -22.91
CA ASP A 51 -14.33 18.29 -23.88
C ASP A 51 -15.60 17.71 -23.22
N ILE A 52 -16.28 18.56 -22.47
CA ILE A 52 -17.49 18.20 -21.73
C ILE A 52 -18.57 17.60 -22.65
N PRO A 53 -18.87 18.12 -23.87
CA PRO A 53 -19.82 17.51 -24.78
C PRO A 53 -19.45 16.08 -25.21
N LEU A 54 -18.17 15.78 -25.41
CA LEU A 54 -17.70 14.44 -25.72
C LEU A 54 -17.87 13.51 -24.51
N ILE A 55 -17.50 13.98 -23.32
CA ILE A 55 -17.62 13.20 -22.07
C ILE A 55 -19.09 12.86 -21.79
N GLU A 56 -20.01 13.81 -21.95
CA GLU A 56 -21.45 13.54 -21.81
C GLU A 56 -21.94 12.50 -22.81
N TYR A 57 -21.48 12.61 -24.06
CA TYR A 57 -21.89 11.67 -25.11
C TYR A 57 -21.36 10.25 -24.81
N VAL A 58 -20.10 10.12 -24.39
CA VAL A 58 -19.53 8.85 -23.95
C VAL A 58 -20.31 8.29 -22.75
N ALA A 59 -20.52 9.11 -21.74
CA ALA A 59 -21.19 8.69 -20.51
C ALA A 59 -22.65 8.29 -20.74
N SER A 60 -23.34 8.88 -21.75
CA SER A 60 -24.71 8.52 -22.15
C SER A 60 -24.84 7.08 -22.64
N LYS A 61 -23.76 6.42 -23.02
CA LYS A 61 -23.72 4.99 -23.36
C LYS A 61 -23.87 4.07 -22.13
N MET A 62 -23.86 4.62 -20.92
CA MET A 62 -24.10 3.93 -19.65
C MET A 62 -23.10 2.80 -19.35
N LYS A 63 -21.90 2.88 -19.91
CA LYS A 63 -20.76 1.99 -19.65
C LYS A 63 -19.73 2.68 -18.76
N PRO A 64 -18.81 1.95 -18.11
CA PRO A 64 -17.71 2.54 -17.31
C PRO A 64 -16.88 3.52 -18.12
N VAL A 65 -16.56 4.67 -17.52
CA VAL A 65 -15.71 5.72 -18.10
C VAL A 65 -14.46 5.90 -17.27
N ILE A 66 -13.29 5.69 -17.88
CA ILE A 66 -11.97 5.88 -17.25
C ILE A 66 -11.39 7.19 -17.77
N ILE A 67 -11.12 8.15 -16.89
CA ILE A 67 -10.71 9.52 -17.25
C ILE A 67 -9.30 9.79 -16.77
N SER A 68 -8.37 10.11 -17.67
CA SER A 68 -7.02 10.57 -17.33
C SER A 68 -6.99 12.07 -17.06
N THR A 69 -6.22 12.51 -16.05
CA THR A 69 -6.24 13.87 -15.50
C THR A 69 -4.93 14.65 -15.73
N GLY A 70 -4.13 14.26 -16.74
CA GLY A 70 -2.75 14.73 -16.89
C GLY A 70 -2.56 16.23 -17.14
N ILE A 71 -3.54 16.89 -17.78
CA ILE A 71 -3.53 18.33 -18.01
C ILE A 71 -4.58 19.09 -17.19
N ALA A 72 -5.39 18.34 -16.41
CA ALA A 72 -6.56 18.89 -15.75
C ALA A 72 -6.21 19.72 -14.51
N THR A 73 -6.93 20.82 -14.34
CA THR A 73 -7.10 21.49 -13.04
C THR A 73 -8.07 20.70 -12.16
N TYR A 74 -8.21 21.12 -10.91
CA TYR A 74 -9.21 20.54 -10.01
C TYR A 74 -10.64 20.72 -10.57
N GLU A 75 -10.94 21.91 -11.07
CA GLU A 75 -12.23 22.30 -11.64
C GLU A 75 -12.54 21.49 -12.91
N ASP A 76 -11.54 21.18 -13.75
CA ASP A 76 -11.72 20.33 -14.93
C ASP A 76 -12.13 18.91 -14.54
N ILE A 77 -11.53 18.36 -13.49
CA ILE A 77 -11.89 17.04 -12.98
C ILE A 77 -13.33 17.02 -12.45
N GLU A 78 -13.71 18.03 -11.65
CA GLU A 78 -15.08 18.16 -11.17
C GLU A 78 -16.07 18.31 -12.34
N GLY A 79 -15.72 19.11 -13.34
CA GLY A 79 -16.51 19.31 -14.56
C GLY A 79 -16.73 18.00 -15.31
N ALA A 80 -15.69 17.20 -15.52
CA ALA A 80 -15.76 15.91 -16.19
C ALA A 80 -16.62 14.89 -15.40
N ILE A 81 -16.46 14.82 -14.07
CA ILE A 81 -17.30 13.98 -13.21
C ILE A 81 -18.76 14.43 -13.28
N ALA A 82 -19.02 15.73 -13.19
CA ALA A 82 -20.36 16.28 -13.28
C ALA A 82 -21.02 16.02 -14.66
N ALA A 83 -20.23 16.04 -15.73
CA ALA A 83 -20.69 15.67 -17.08
C ALA A 83 -21.25 14.24 -17.14
N CYS A 84 -20.50 13.27 -16.60
CA CYS A 84 -20.96 11.88 -16.51
C CYS A 84 -22.25 11.77 -15.69
N LYS A 85 -22.28 12.41 -14.51
CA LYS A 85 -23.44 12.35 -13.59
C LYS A 85 -24.69 13.01 -14.15
N ARG A 86 -24.56 14.09 -14.95
CA ARG A 86 -25.71 14.75 -15.58
C ARG A 86 -26.51 13.82 -16.51
N VAL A 87 -25.85 12.85 -17.11
CA VAL A 87 -26.50 11.83 -17.94
C VAL A 87 -26.87 10.55 -17.19
N GLY A 88 -26.67 10.53 -15.86
CA GLY A 88 -27.02 9.41 -14.99
C GLY A 88 -25.96 8.31 -14.90
N ASN A 89 -24.73 8.56 -15.34
CA ASN A 89 -23.65 7.56 -15.28
C ASN A 89 -22.70 7.84 -14.11
N ASP A 90 -22.73 6.98 -13.09
CA ASP A 90 -21.85 7.02 -11.91
C ASP A 90 -20.67 6.03 -12.02
N GLN A 91 -20.54 5.30 -13.12
CA GLN A 91 -19.48 4.31 -13.33
C GLN A 91 -18.20 5.01 -13.80
N ILE A 92 -17.55 5.76 -12.92
CA ILE A 92 -16.42 6.62 -13.24
C ILE A 92 -15.17 6.12 -12.48
N ALA A 93 -14.04 6.06 -13.18
CA ALA A 93 -12.71 5.90 -12.57
C ALA A 93 -11.79 7.03 -13.07
N LEU A 94 -10.91 7.51 -12.19
CA LEU A 94 -9.95 8.55 -12.51
C LEU A 94 -8.53 7.96 -12.56
N LEU A 95 -7.72 8.41 -13.51
CA LEU A 95 -6.31 8.10 -13.56
C LEU A 95 -5.49 9.37 -13.29
N LYS A 96 -4.75 9.40 -12.18
CA LYS A 96 -3.68 10.38 -12.02
C LYS A 96 -2.70 10.18 -13.16
N CYS A 97 -2.37 11.25 -13.85
CA CYS A 97 -1.50 11.20 -15.01
C CYS A 97 -0.50 12.36 -14.98
N THR A 98 0.63 12.21 -15.68
CA THR A 98 1.57 13.28 -15.99
C THR A 98 1.76 13.30 -17.50
N SER A 99 1.15 14.27 -18.19
CA SER A 99 1.19 14.38 -19.65
C SER A 99 2.54 14.96 -20.14
N SER A 100 3.60 14.18 -19.94
CA SER A 100 4.94 14.37 -20.46
C SER A 100 5.46 13.02 -20.93
N TYR A 101 6.12 12.95 -22.07
CA TYR A 101 6.47 11.72 -22.78
C TYR A 101 7.96 11.67 -23.16
N PRO A 102 8.85 11.00 -22.38
CA PRO A 102 8.57 10.34 -21.10
C PRO A 102 8.35 11.33 -19.95
N ALA A 103 7.65 10.89 -18.91
CA ALA A 103 7.42 11.69 -17.72
C ALA A 103 8.64 11.61 -16.76
N PRO A 104 9.18 12.75 -16.28
CA PRO A 104 10.16 12.75 -15.22
C PRO A 104 9.57 12.18 -13.93
N VAL A 105 10.26 11.26 -13.26
CA VAL A 105 9.81 10.61 -12.03
C VAL A 105 9.46 11.65 -10.93
N ALA A 106 10.23 12.73 -10.84
CA ALA A 106 10.00 13.81 -9.88
C ALA A 106 8.64 14.53 -10.03
N LEU A 107 8.02 14.45 -11.22
CA LEU A 107 6.72 15.05 -11.51
C LEU A 107 5.54 14.08 -11.32
N ALA A 108 5.80 12.82 -10.94
CA ALA A 108 4.76 11.81 -10.75
C ALA A 108 3.74 12.19 -9.65
N ASN A 109 4.16 12.90 -8.61
CA ASN A 109 3.27 13.40 -7.54
C ASN A 109 2.25 12.35 -7.05
N LEU A 110 2.73 11.13 -6.75
CA LEU A 110 1.86 9.97 -6.45
C LEU A 110 0.94 10.17 -5.25
N ARG A 111 1.26 11.10 -4.33
CA ARG A 111 0.38 11.46 -3.21
C ARG A 111 -0.96 12.05 -3.66
N THR A 112 -1.08 12.47 -4.92
CA THR A 112 -2.36 12.90 -5.52
C THR A 112 -3.35 11.74 -5.62
N ILE A 113 -2.90 10.47 -5.72
CA ILE A 113 -3.78 9.30 -5.83
C ILE A 113 -4.70 9.13 -4.60
N PRO A 114 -4.17 9.04 -3.36
CA PRO A 114 -5.03 8.98 -2.18
C PRO A 114 -5.87 10.26 -1.98
N ASP A 115 -5.36 11.44 -2.33
CA ASP A 115 -6.09 12.71 -2.25
C ASP A 115 -7.30 12.70 -3.19
N MET A 116 -7.11 12.34 -4.46
CA MET A 116 -8.21 12.21 -5.44
C MET A 116 -9.27 11.20 -4.97
N ARG A 117 -8.84 10.04 -4.43
CA ARG A 117 -9.76 9.03 -3.90
C ARG A 117 -10.59 9.57 -2.74
N GLU A 118 -9.97 10.32 -1.84
CA GLU A 118 -10.65 10.92 -0.70
C GLU A 118 -11.63 12.03 -1.13
N ARG A 119 -11.23 12.92 -2.04
CA ARG A 119 -12.04 14.05 -2.49
C ARG A 119 -13.21 13.63 -3.35
N PHE A 120 -12.96 12.83 -4.38
CA PHE A 120 -13.98 12.49 -5.38
C PHE A 120 -14.76 11.23 -5.02
N LYS A 121 -14.30 10.41 -4.05
CA LYS A 121 -14.93 9.13 -3.64
C LYS A 121 -15.13 8.16 -4.80
N LEU A 122 -14.21 8.17 -5.75
CA LEU A 122 -14.18 7.33 -6.95
C LEU A 122 -12.97 6.39 -6.92
N PRO A 123 -12.99 5.27 -7.67
CA PRO A 123 -11.78 4.50 -7.97
C PRO A 123 -10.73 5.38 -8.64
N VAL A 124 -9.49 5.30 -8.16
CA VAL A 124 -8.36 6.04 -8.72
C VAL A 124 -7.26 5.09 -9.13
N GLY A 125 -6.64 5.36 -10.25
CA GLY A 125 -5.50 4.67 -10.80
C GLY A 125 -4.36 5.62 -11.20
N LEU A 126 -3.43 5.09 -11.96
CA LEU A 126 -2.29 5.81 -12.53
C LEU A 126 -2.21 5.55 -14.03
N SER A 127 -2.09 6.61 -14.84
CA SER A 127 -1.60 6.56 -16.22
C SER A 127 -0.15 7.00 -16.19
N ASP A 128 0.77 6.05 -16.44
CA ASP A 128 2.21 6.20 -16.18
C ASP A 128 3.01 6.27 -17.47
N HIS A 129 3.69 7.39 -17.68
CA HIS A 129 4.59 7.63 -18.81
C HIS A 129 6.07 7.67 -18.39
N THR A 130 6.40 7.23 -17.17
CA THR A 130 7.79 7.10 -16.75
C THR A 130 8.46 5.87 -17.37
N MET A 131 9.79 5.87 -17.44
CA MET A 131 10.55 4.76 -18.03
C MET A 131 10.69 3.54 -17.13
N SER A 132 10.44 3.68 -15.84
CA SER A 132 10.65 2.59 -14.87
C SER A 132 9.32 2.04 -14.32
N SER A 133 9.35 0.83 -13.76
CA SER A 133 8.23 0.23 -13.05
C SER A 133 8.02 0.78 -11.63
N SER A 134 9.00 1.50 -11.07
CA SER A 134 8.96 1.95 -9.67
C SER A 134 7.78 2.86 -9.36
N VAL A 135 7.40 3.75 -10.29
CA VAL A 135 6.27 4.67 -10.13
C VAL A 135 4.95 3.91 -10.13
N ALA A 136 4.79 2.96 -11.07
CA ALA A 136 3.61 2.09 -11.13
C ALA A 136 3.47 1.25 -9.84
N ILE A 137 4.55 0.61 -9.39
CA ILE A 137 4.58 -0.21 -8.16
C ILE A 137 4.23 0.65 -6.93
N ALA A 138 4.85 1.82 -6.78
CA ALA A 138 4.59 2.72 -5.66
C ALA A 138 3.14 3.24 -5.64
N SER A 139 2.53 3.45 -6.81
CA SER A 139 1.15 3.90 -6.91
C SER A 139 0.16 2.90 -6.34
N VAL A 140 0.42 1.59 -6.51
CA VAL A 140 -0.40 0.51 -5.93
C VAL A 140 -0.36 0.56 -4.41
N ALA A 141 0.82 0.78 -3.82
CA ALA A 141 0.96 0.97 -2.37
C ALA A 141 0.19 2.20 -1.85
N LEU A 142 -0.01 3.21 -2.69
CA LEU A 142 -0.83 4.39 -2.39
C LEU A 142 -2.32 4.22 -2.73
N GLY A 143 -2.72 3.05 -3.21
CA GLY A 143 -4.10 2.66 -3.43
C GLY A 143 -4.61 2.83 -4.86
N ALA A 144 -3.72 2.94 -5.84
CA ALA A 144 -4.10 2.84 -7.25
C ALA A 144 -4.76 1.47 -7.53
N ARG A 145 -5.86 1.49 -8.29
CA ARG A 145 -6.64 0.30 -8.68
C ARG A 145 -6.51 -0.05 -10.15
N ILE A 146 -6.07 0.89 -10.95
CA ILE A 146 -5.86 0.77 -12.38
C ILE A 146 -4.46 1.28 -12.68
N LEU A 147 -3.70 0.54 -13.48
CA LEU A 147 -2.43 0.98 -14.04
C LEU A 147 -2.54 0.99 -15.54
N GLU A 148 -2.22 2.12 -16.15
CA GLU A 148 -2.15 2.29 -17.59
C GLU A 148 -0.71 2.61 -17.97
N LYS A 149 -0.20 1.91 -18.97
CA LYS A 149 1.19 2.02 -19.41
C LYS A 149 1.30 1.80 -20.91
N HIS A 150 2.13 2.57 -21.59
CA HIS A 150 2.48 2.31 -22.98
C HIS A 150 3.24 1.00 -23.11
N PHE A 151 2.86 0.19 -24.09
CA PHE A 151 3.44 -1.13 -24.36
C PHE A 151 3.86 -1.24 -25.84
N ILE A 152 4.98 -1.90 -26.09
CA ILE A 152 5.46 -2.21 -27.43
C ILE A 152 6.17 -3.57 -27.42
N LEU A 153 6.06 -4.33 -28.50
CA LEU A 153 6.78 -5.60 -28.61
C LEU A 153 8.28 -5.41 -28.70
N ASP A 154 8.72 -4.46 -29.53
CA ASP A 154 10.12 -4.12 -29.73
C ASP A 154 10.25 -2.62 -30.07
N ARG A 155 11.04 -1.89 -29.26
CA ARG A 155 11.32 -0.47 -29.52
C ARG A 155 11.99 -0.22 -30.86
N GLY A 156 12.69 -1.23 -31.42
CA GLY A 156 13.33 -1.17 -32.75
C GLY A 156 12.32 -1.03 -33.90
N ILE A 157 11.05 -1.35 -33.69
CA ILE A 157 9.97 -1.13 -34.68
C ILE A 157 9.80 0.38 -34.95
N GLY A 158 10.14 1.23 -33.98
CA GLY A 158 9.97 2.68 -34.06
C GLY A 158 8.53 3.11 -33.82
N GLY A 159 8.25 4.38 -34.11
CA GLY A 159 6.97 5.02 -33.85
C GLY A 159 7.06 6.10 -32.78
N PRO A 160 6.04 6.98 -32.66
CA PRO A 160 6.11 8.16 -31.78
C PRO A 160 6.25 7.78 -30.30
N ASP A 161 5.68 6.67 -29.86
CA ASP A 161 5.63 6.24 -28.45
C ASP A 161 6.68 5.16 -28.12
N ALA A 162 7.45 4.68 -29.11
CA ALA A 162 8.36 3.56 -28.94
C ALA A 162 9.41 3.80 -27.85
N ALA A 163 9.96 5.01 -27.78
CA ALA A 163 11.06 5.33 -26.88
C ALA A 163 10.72 5.19 -25.39
N PHE A 164 9.45 5.41 -25.00
CA PHE A 164 9.00 5.37 -23.61
C PHE A 164 8.01 4.23 -23.31
N SER A 165 7.66 3.41 -24.30
CA SER A 165 6.84 2.21 -24.11
C SER A 165 7.63 1.10 -23.43
N MET A 166 7.00 0.34 -22.56
CA MET A 166 7.57 -0.89 -22.00
C MET A 166 7.53 -2.04 -23.00
N ASN A 167 8.60 -2.79 -23.11
CA ASN A 167 8.60 -4.05 -23.85
C ASN A 167 7.95 -5.17 -23.01
N LYS A 168 7.85 -6.36 -23.58
CA LYS A 168 7.22 -7.53 -22.96
C LYS A 168 7.85 -7.91 -21.62
N GLU A 169 9.18 -7.93 -21.55
CA GLU A 169 9.93 -8.33 -20.37
C GLU A 169 9.74 -7.31 -19.23
N GLU A 170 9.87 -6.04 -19.53
CA GLU A 170 9.69 -4.94 -18.59
C GLU A 170 8.25 -4.89 -18.04
N PHE A 171 7.27 -5.07 -18.93
CA PHE A 171 5.85 -5.05 -18.54
C PHE A 171 5.51 -6.27 -17.66
N SER A 172 6.00 -7.46 -18.03
CA SER A 172 5.81 -8.68 -17.25
C SER A 172 6.42 -8.57 -15.86
N GLU A 173 7.63 -8.00 -15.75
CA GLU A 173 8.29 -7.77 -14.47
C GLU A 173 7.53 -6.75 -13.62
N MET A 174 7.04 -5.66 -14.23
CA MET A 174 6.20 -4.69 -13.53
C MET A 174 4.95 -5.35 -12.95
N VAL A 175 4.25 -6.16 -13.74
CA VAL A 175 3.04 -6.87 -13.30
C VAL A 175 3.37 -7.81 -12.14
N ARG A 176 4.46 -8.58 -12.23
CA ARG A 176 4.91 -9.47 -11.16
C ARG A 176 5.15 -8.70 -9.85
N CYS A 177 5.89 -7.59 -9.92
CA CYS A 177 6.18 -6.76 -8.77
C CYS A 177 4.92 -6.10 -8.18
N VAL A 178 3.98 -5.68 -9.01
CA VAL A 178 2.68 -5.13 -8.58
C VAL A 178 1.92 -6.18 -7.78
N ARG A 179 1.83 -7.43 -8.27
CA ARG A 179 1.15 -8.51 -7.55
C ARG A 179 1.82 -8.87 -6.22
N GLU A 180 3.14 -8.82 -6.17
CA GLU A 180 3.89 -9.00 -4.91
C GLU A 180 3.57 -7.89 -3.90
N VAL A 181 3.52 -6.63 -4.35
CA VAL A 181 3.15 -5.50 -3.47
C VAL A 181 1.72 -5.61 -2.98
N GLU A 182 0.76 -5.99 -3.83
CA GLU A 182 -0.63 -6.23 -3.40
C GLU A 182 -0.72 -7.27 -2.27
N MET A 183 0.02 -8.37 -2.38
CA MET A 183 0.10 -9.38 -1.32
C MET A 183 0.78 -8.84 -0.05
N ALA A 184 1.84 -8.04 -0.22
CA ALA A 184 2.63 -7.50 0.88
C ALA A 184 1.89 -6.39 1.68
N LEU A 185 0.97 -5.67 1.06
CA LEU A 185 0.21 -4.60 1.71
C LEU A 185 -0.62 -5.11 2.90
N GLY A 186 -1.22 -6.28 2.79
CA GLY A 186 -1.97 -6.90 3.87
C GLY A 186 -2.96 -5.95 4.57
N LYS A 187 -3.02 -6.06 5.88
CA LYS A 187 -3.79 -5.17 6.76
C LYS A 187 -2.95 -4.72 7.96
N PRO A 188 -3.18 -3.55 8.54
CA PRO A 188 -2.55 -3.17 9.80
C PRO A 188 -2.84 -4.22 10.88
N THR A 189 -1.78 -4.83 11.43
CA THR A 189 -1.90 -5.83 12.49
C THR A 189 -0.67 -5.85 13.38
N TYR A 190 -0.88 -6.07 14.68
CA TYR A 190 0.17 -6.35 15.66
C TYR A 190 0.04 -7.78 16.19
N GLU A 191 -0.83 -8.59 15.61
CA GLU A 191 -1.00 -9.98 15.97
C GLU A 191 0.20 -10.80 15.51
N LEU A 192 0.70 -11.64 16.40
CA LEU A 192 1.81 -12.52 16.08
C LEU A 192 1.29 -13.79 15.37
N THR A 193 1.89 -14.10 14.24
CA THR A 193 1.69 -15.43 13.63
C THR A 193 2.20 -16.53 14.57
N GLU A 194 1.73 -17.74 14.39
CA GLU A 194 2.18 -18.90 15.19
C GLU A 194 3.72 -19.05 15.16
N LYS A 195 4.33 -18.94 13.99
CA LYS A 195 5.77 -18.98 13.79
C LYS A 195 6.49 -17.89 14.62
N VAL A 196 6.02 -16.65 14.56
CA VAL A 196 6.61 -15.54 15.31
C VAL A 196 6.37 -15.72 16.81
N ARG A 197 5.20 -16.23 17.23
CA ARG A 197 4.90 -16.54 18.62
C ARG A 197 5.87 -17.59 19.17
N ASN A 198 6.14 -18.65 18.41
CA ASN A 198 7.10 -19.66 18.76
C ASN A 198 8.54 -19.12 18.85
N ASN A 199 8.89 -18.13 18.02
CA ASN A 199 10.18 -17.47 18.06
C ASN A 199 10.39 -16.59 19.30
N ARG A 200 9.33 -16.25 20.06
CA ARG A 200 9.46 -15.50 21.32
C ARG A 200 10.28 -16.22 22.38
N LYS A 201 10.42 -17.54 22.31
CA LYS A 201 11.35 -18.31 23.16
C LYS A 201 12.80 -17.82 23.08
N PHE A 202 13.18 -17.15 21.99
CA PHE A 202 14.50 -16.54 21.82
C PHE A 202 14.58 -15.10 22.34
N ALA A 203 13.49 -14.56 22.91
CA ALA A 203 13.53 -13.25 23.55
C ALA A 203 14.51 -13.26 24.74
N ARG A 204 14.89 -12.08 25.19
CA ARG A 204 15.74 -11.95 26.37
C ARG A 204 14.92 -12.07 27.65
N SER A 205 15.57 -12.63 28.67
CA SER A 205 15.11 -12.62 30.04
C SER A 205 16.27 -12.44 31.02
N LEU A 206 15.97 -12.25 32.27
CA LEU A 206 16.99 -12.09 33.30
C LEU A 206 17.51 -13.46 33.76
N PHE A 207 18.84 -13.59 33.84
CA PHE A 207 19.55 -14.75 34.32
C PHE A 207 20.57 -14.37 35.35
N VAL A 208 20.84 -15.30 36.24
CA VAL A 208 21.91 -15.17 37.25
C VAL A 208 23.27 -15.30 36.57
N ALA A 209 24.10 -14.28 36.67
CA ALA A 209 25.42 -14.20 36.05
C ALA A 209 26.56 -14.62 36.96
N GLN A 210 26.32 -14.65 38.27
CA GLN A 210 27.24 -15.11 39.33
C GLN A 210 26.42 -15.86 40.38
N ASP A 211 27.01 -16.85 41.08
CA ASP A 211 26.33 -17.53 42.19
C ASP A 211 25.85 -16.48 43.21
N MET A 212 24.63 -16.62 43.67
CA MET A 212 23.99 -15.76 44.68
C MET A 212 23.57 -16.61 45.87
N TYR A 213 23.73 -16.08 47.06
CA TYR A 213 23.35 -16.73 48.33
C TYR A 213 22.19 -15.98 49.00
N ALA A 214 21.43 -16.66 49.82
CA ALA A 214 20.34 -16.05 50.56
C ALA A 214 20.83 -14.80 51.35
N GLY A 215 20.19 -13.67 51.11
CA GLY A 215 20.56 -12.36 51.64
C GLY A 215 21.36 -11.47 50.70
N ASP A 216 21.89 -12.00 49.59
CA ASP A 216 22.62 -11.22 48.61
C ASP A 216 21.72 -10.20 47.93
N THR A 217 22.28 -9.05 47.57
CA THR A 217 21.60 -7.98 46.85
C THR A 217 21.72 -8.17 45.37
N VAL A 218 20.61 -8.00 44.67
CA VAL A 218 20.55 -8.01 43.19
C VAL A 218 21.25 -6.78 42.64
N THR A 219 22.21 -6.99 41.74
CA THR A 219 22.96 -5.96 41.03
C THR A 219 23.02 -6.24 39.54
N GLU A 220 23.44 -5.28 38.72
CA GLU A 220 23.65 -5.48 37.27
C GLU A 220 24.82 -6.46 36.97
N GLU A 221 25.66 -6.76 37.94
CA GLU A 221 26.79 -7.68 37.81
C GLU A 221 26.34 -9.13 37.98
N ASN A 222 25.45 -9.40 38.97
CA ASN A 222 25.01 -10.74 39.28
C ASN A 222 23.70 -11.18 38.61
N VAL A 223 22.92 -10.23 38.05
CA VAL A 223 21.72 -10.51 37.22
C VAL A 223 21.82 -9.77 35.90
N ARG A 224 21.76 -10.49 34.80
CA ARG A 224 21.91 -9.93 33.45
C ARG A 224 20.79 -10.35 32.50
N SER A 225 20.52 -9.49 31.54
CA SER A 225 19.61 -9.79 30.46
C SER A 225 20.32 -10.58 29.37
N VAL A 226 19.91 -11.84 29.17
CA VAL A 226 20.44 -12.75 28.15
C VAL A 226 19.30 -13.53 27.50
N ARG A 227 19.57 -14.38 26.52
CA ARG A 227 18.64 -15.36 25.93
C ARG A 227 18.83 -16.70 26.65
N PRO A 228 17.77 -17.53 26.73
CA PRO A 228 16.40 -17.45 26.19
C PRO A 228 15.40 -16.70 27.11
N SER A 229 14.07 -16.87 26.86
CA SER A 229 13.00 -16.17 27.58
C SER A 229 12.50 -16.91 28.82
N ASP A 230 13.32 -17.73 29.47
CA ASP A 230 12.91 -18.63 30.55
C ASP A 230 12.84 -17.93 31.92
N GLY A 231 13.45 -16.74 32.04
CA GLY A 231 13.48 -15.95 33.25
C GLY A 231 12.51 -14.76 33.26
N LEU A 232 12.64 -13.94 34.29
CA LEU A 232 11.89 -12.70 34.42
C LEU A 232 12.19 -11.74 33.28
N SER A 233 11.17 -11.05 32.75
CA SER A 233 11.37 -10.09 31.67
C SER A 233 12.34 -8.97 32.08
N PRO A 234 13.26 -8.55 31.18
CA PRO A 234 14.26 -7.52 31.49
C PRO A 234 13.65 -6.17 31.89
N LYS A 235 12.43 -5.89 31.52
CA LYS A 235 11.71 -4.66 31.94
C LYS A 235 11.57 -4.50 33.44
N TYR A 236 11.68 -5.61 34.17
CA TYR A 236 11.62 -5.62 35.63
C TYR A 236 13.00 -5.48 36.32
N LEU A 237 14.07 -5.36 35.55
CA LEU A 237 15.41 -5.19 36.16
C LEU A 237 15.49 -3.98 37.09
N PRO A 238 15.01 -2.79 36.71
CA PRO A 238 15.02 -1.64 37.63
C PRO A 238 14.27 -1.90 38.95
N ASP A 239 13.17 -2.67 38.86
CA ASP A 239 12.34 -2.96 40.03
C ASP A 239 13.01 -3.95 41.03
N ILE A 240 13.95 -4.76 40.57
CA ILE A 240 14.59 -5.80 41.38
C ILE A 240 16.00 -5.43 41.85
N LEU A 241 16.65 -4.46 41.20
CA LEU A 241 17.94 -3.94 41.65
C LEU A 241 17.85 -3.44 43.09
N GLY A 242 18.87 -3.78 43.89
CA GLY A 242 18.92 -3.44 45.31
C GLY A 242 18.08 -4.33 46.25
N LYS A 243 17.21 -5.22 45.72
CA LYS A 243 16.47 -6.18 46.53
C LYS A 243 17.32 -7.39 46.90
N LYS A 244 16.96 -8.03 48.02
CA LYS A 244 17.64 -9.22 48.51
C LYS A 244 16.98 -10.50 48.02
N VAL A 245 17.78 -11.50 47.67
CA VAL A 245 17.29 -12.85 47.39
C VAL A 245 17.09 -13.63 48.67
N LYS A 246 16.11 -14.53 48.71
CA LYS A 246 15.75 -15.34 49.90
C LYS A 246 16.30 -16.75 49.87
N CYS A 247 16.94 -17.16 48.78
CA CYS A 247 17.51 -18.50 48.62
C CYS A 247 18.78 -18.43 47.78
N ASP A 248 19.58 -19.50 47.83
CA ASP A 248 20.74 -19.66 46.97
C ASP A 248 20.31 -19.93 45.55
N ILE A 249 20.98 -19.28 44.59
CA ILE A 249 20.68 -19.37 43.13
C ILE A 249 22.03 -19.51 42.42
N LYS A 250 22.11 -20.47 41.51
CA LYS A 250 23.33 -20.73 40.74
C LYS A 250 23.46 -19.88 39.51
N LYS A 251 24.68 -19.56 39.15
CA LYS A 251 25.02 -18.96 37.86
C LYS A 251 24.43 -19.77 36.72
N GLY A 252 23.80 -19.09 35.79
CA GLY A 252 23.15 -19.70 34.62
C GLY A 252 21.67 -20.05 34.83
N GLU A 253 21.13 -19.90 36.04
CA GLU A 253 19.70 -20.12 36.28
C GLU A 253 18.89 -18.91 35.79
N PRO A 254 17.68 -19.15 35.21
CA PRO A 254 16.72 -18.08 34.90
C PRO A 254 16.31 -17.37 36.21
N PHE A 255 16.46 -16.05 36.25
CA PHE A 255 16.04 -15.29 37.44
C PHE A 255 14.51 -15.18 37.51
N LYS A 256 13.96 -15.51 38.65
CA LYS A 256 12.50 -15.52 38.90
C LYS A 256 12.11 -14.54 39.99
N ARG A 257 10.91 -13.99 39.92
CA ARG A 257 10.39 -13.05 40.94
C ARG A 257 10.29 -13.71 42.33
N GLU A 258 10.03 -15.00 42.39
CA GLU A 258 9.93 -15.79 43.61
C GLU A 258 11.24 -15.89 44.39
N TYR A 259 12.37 -15.60 43.81
CA TYR A 259 13.67 -15.57 44.49
C TYR A 259 13.86 -14.35 45.39
N LEU A 260 13.06 -13.31 45.21
CA LEU A 260 13.13 -12.09 46.01
C LEU A 260 12.47 -12.29 47.37
N SER A 261 13.06 -11.71 48.40
CA SER A 261 12.43 -11.58 49.72
C SER A 261 11.18 -10.70 49.56
N CYS A 262 10.02 -11.15 50.09
CA CYS A 262 8.87 -10.25 50.24
C CYS A 262 9.31 -9.12 51.19
N LEU A 263 9.31 -7.88 50.72
CA LEU A 263 9.18 -6.77 51.63
C LEU A 263 7.77 -6.89 52.25
N LEU A 264 7.71 -7.36 53.48
CA LEU A 264 6.51 -7.10 54.30
C LEU A 264 6.39 -5.58 54.34
N TYR A 265 5.33 -5.08 53.74
CA TYR A 265 4.86 -3.71 54.00
C TYR A 265 4.56 -3.65 55.49
N THR A 266 5.53 -3.22 56.29
CA THR A 266 5.19 -2.70 57.60
C THR A 266 4.42 -1.41 57.36
N SER A 267 3.13 -1.50 57.37
CA SER A 267 2.27 -0.34 57.54
C SER A 267 2.54 0.19 58.97
N ASP A 268 3.43 1.17 59.05
CA ASP A 268 3.40 2.10 60.17
C ASP A 268 2.17 2.99 60.02
N ALA A 269 1.04 2.40 60.33
CA ALA A 269 -0.15 3.16 60.71
C ALA A 269 -0.05 3.37 62.21
N ALA A 270 0.77 4.33 62.59
CA ALA A 270 0.77 4.87 63.94
C ALA A 270 0.28 6.30 63.91
N ASP A 271 -0.83 6.49 64.58
CA ASP A 271 -1.19 7.74 65.24
C ASP A 271 -1.93 8.80 64.45
N ASP A 272 -3.23 8.64 64.39
CA ASP A 272 -4.18 9.78 64.37
C ASP A 272 -5.07 9.72 65.61
N ARG A 273 -4.48 10.15 66.73
CA ARG A 273 -5.28 10.69 67.84
C ARG A 273 -5.41 12.19 67.61
N ILE A 274 -6.49 12.62 67.02
CA ILE A 274 -6.95 14.00 67.17
C ILE A 274 -8.15 13.95 68.13
N SER A 275 -7.88 14.44 69.33
CA SER A 275 -8.91 14.83 70.29
C SER A 275 -9.39 16.24 69.99
N VAL A 276 -10.70 16.45 70.23
CA VAL A 276 -11.55 17.66 70.37
C VAL A 276 -12.17 18.16 69.10
#